data_e46b6449b73164c89abc5607eb67c03a
#
_entry.id   e46b6449b73164c89abc5607eb67c03a
#
_cell.length_a   1.000
_cell.length_b   1.000
_cell.length_c   1.000
_cell.angle_alpha   90.00
_cell.angle_beta   90.00
_cell.angle_gamma   90.00
#
_symmetry.space_group_name_H-M   'P 1'
#
loop_
_entity.id
_entity.type
_entity.pdbx_description
1 polymer ?
#
loop_
_entity_poly.entity_id
_entity_poly.type
_entity_poly.pdbx_seq_one_letter_code
_entity_poly.pdbx_strand_id
1 'polypeptide(L)'
;MIANANARPMSWAYVLFATIIMTLAVPVVGKAQTAIADEQRLFRFELAQVDGPRGLAVQGYLYNSLPWRISNVRLRVESVDGSGEVTASASGWVVGDVDAGGRGWFYVPVSSPAATYRATVQSFDKVAPERPRFEAP
;
A
#
# COMPACT_ATOMS: atom_id res chain seq x y z
N MET A 1 -17.36 -68.55 -50.16
CA MET A 1 -16.06 -68.31 -49.57
C MET A 1 -16.09 -67.01 -48.85
N ILE A 2 -16.23 -67.07 -47.61
CA ILE A 2 -15.77 -66.24 -46.52
C ILE A 2 -15.75 -64.76 -46.77
N ALA A 3 -16.79 -64.04 -46.33
CA ALA A 3 -16.76 -62.57 -46.04
C ALA A 3 -16.95 -62.39 -44.54
N ASN A 4 -15.92 -61.97 -43.92
CA ASN A 4 -15.92 -61.73 -42.49
C ASN A 4 -16.32 -60.26 -42.27
N ALA A 5 -17.55 -60.00 -41.88
CA ALA A 5 -18.07 -58.73 -41.50
C ALA A 5 -17.79 -58.49 -40.01
N ASN A 6 -16.72 -57.78 -39.73
CA ASN A 6 -16.46 -57.28 -38.38
C ASN A 6 -17.10 -55.89 -38.25
N ALA A 7 -18.32 -55.87 -37.78
CA ALA A 7 -18.98 -54.66 -37.30
C ALA A 7 -18.38 -54.28 -35.96
N ARG A 8 -17.66 -53.18 -35.92
CA ARG A 8 -17.22 -52.54 -34.67
C ARG A 8 -18.36 -51.66 -34.15
N PRO A 9 -18.72 -51.77 -32.86
CA PRO A 9 -19.70 -50.87 -32.29
C PRO A 9 -19.07 -49.47 -32.09
N MET A 10 -19.75 -48.46 -32.57
CA MET A 10 -19.45 -47.08 -32.30
C MET A 10 -19.57 -46.82 -30.80
N SER A 11 -18.44 -46.57 -30.16
CA SER A 11 -18.44 -46.06 -28.79
C SER A 11 -18.86 -44.59 -28.81
N TRP A 12 -19.97 -44.31 -28.18
CA TRP A 12 -20.43 -42.97 -27.91
C TRP A 12 -19.52 -42.32 -26.88
N ALA A 13 -18.67 -41.45 -27.35
CA ALA A 13 -17.89 -40.60 -26.46
C ALA A 13 -18.83 -39.60 -25.78
N TYR A 14 -19.05 -39.78 -24.50
CA TYR A 14 -19.69 -38.80 -23.66
C TYR A 14 -18.75 -37.60 -23.53
N VAL A 15 -19.09 -36.53 -24.23
CA VAL A 15 -18.45 -35.21 -24.03
C VAL A 15 -19.01 -34.67 -22.74
N LEU A 16 -18.27 -34.84 -21.66
CA LEU A 16 -18.50 -34.16 -20.39
C LEU A 16 -18.08 -32.67 -20.56
N PHE A 17 -19.08 -31.83 -20.79
CA PHE A 17 -18.93 -30.39 -20.63
C PHE A 17 -18.71 -30.11 -19.14
N ALA A 18 -17.44 -29.99 -18.74
CA ALA A 18 -17.09 -29.44 -17.46
C ALA A 18 -17.34 -27.93 -17.54
N THR A 19 -18.47 -27.46 -17.03
CA THR A 19 -18.76 -26.03 -16.83
C THR A 19 -17.88 -25.54 -15.70
N ILE A 20 -16.75 -24.92 -16.05
CA ILE A 20 -15.92 -24.21 -15.09
C ILE A 20 -16.68 -22.95 -14.71
N ILE A 21 -17.34 -22.97 -13.57
CA ILE A 21 -17.89 -21.77 -12.93
C ILE A 21 -16.69 -21.01 -12.37
N MET A 22 -16.19 -20.05 -13.13
CA MET A 22 -15.20 -19.12 -12.69
C MET A 22 -15.89 -18.10 -11.77
N THR A 23 -15.89 -18.38 -10.48
CA THR A 23 -16.32 -17.43 -9.44
C THR A 23 -15.33 -16.25 -9.47
N LEU A 24 -15.71 -15.17 -10.11
CA LEU A 24 -15.07 -13.88 -9.98
C LEU A 24 -15.24 -13.42 -8.52
N ALA A 25 -14.22 -13.68 -7.70
CA ALA A 25 -14.12 -13.04 -6.40
C ALA A 25 -13.88 -11.57 -6.64
N VAL A 26 -14.91 -10.76 -6.58
CA VAL A 26 -14.81 -9.30 -6.56
C VAL A 26 -14.15 -8.95 -5.23
N PRO A 27 -12.95 -8.34 -5.21
CA PRO A 27 -12.38 -7.88 -3.96
C PRO A 27 -13.31 -6.80 -3.40
N VAL A 28 -13.89 -7.06 -2.25
CA VAL A 28 -14.59 -6.04 -1.47
C VAL A 28 -13.53 -5.08 -0.96
N VAL A 29 -13.29 -4.02 -1.72
CA VAL A 29 -12.47 -2.90 -1.25
C VAL A 29 -13.26 -2.23 -0.13
N GLY A 30 -12.85 -2.49 1.11
CA GLY A 30 -13.52 -1.95 2.30
C GLY A 30 -13.47 -0.41 2.31
N LYS A 31 -14.50 0.22 2.86
CA LYS A 31 -14.63 1.70 2.97
C LYS A 31 -13.40 2.38 3.60
N ALA A 32 -12.66 1.68 4.47
CA ALA A 32 -11.44 2.17 5.08
C ALA A 32 -10.30 2.40 4.07
N GLN A 33 -10.14 1.57 3.05
CA GLN A 33 -9.11 1.74 2.02
C GLN A 33 -9.41 2.92 1.10
N THR A 34 -10.67 3.17 0.81
CA THR A 34 -11.10 4.33 0.01
C THR A 34 -10.84 5.64 0.78
N ALA A 35 -11.13 5.68 2.08
CA ALA A 35 -10.87 6.85 2.92
C ALA A 35 -9.38 7.20 2.96
N ILE A 36 -8.47 6.22 3.12
CA ILE A 36 -7.02 6.46 3.11
C ILE A 36 -6.55 6.97 1.75
N ALA A 37 -7.08 6.46 0.64
CA ALA A 37 -6.72 6.91 -0.70
C ALA A 37 -7.08 8.38 -0.95
N ASP A 38 -8.21 8.84 -0.46
CA ASP A 38 -8.62 10.25 -0.56
C ASP A 38 -7.77 11.15 0.35
N GLU A 39 -7.41 10.67 1.53
CA GLU A 39 -6.57 11.41 2.49
C GLU A 39 -5.10 11.51 2.04
N GLN A 40 -4.60 10.60 1.19
CA GLN A 40 -3.24 10.69 0.63
C GLN A 40 -2.95 12.02 -0.05
N ARG A 41 -3.94 12.65 -0.65
CA ARG A 41 -3.82 13.96 -1.31
C ARG A 41 -3.55 15.11 -0.34
N LEU A 42 -3.82 14.87 0.94
CA LEU A 42 -3.64 15.85 2.01
C LEU A 42 -2.27 15.70 2.70
N PHE A 43 -1.45 14.75 2.24
CA PHE A 43 -0.08 14.57 2.66
C PHE A 43 0.88 15.00 1.55
N ARG A 44 1.87 15.79 1.91
CA ARG A 44 3.00 16.15 1.04
C ARG A 44 4.28 15.66 1.68
N PHE A 45 5.22 15.22 0.85
CA PHE A 45 6.51 14.72 1.32
C PHE A 45 7.66 15.56 0.75
N GLU A 46 8.67 15.73 1.55
CA GLU A 46 10.03 16.10 1.15
C GLU A 46 10.93 14.91 1.44
N LEU A 47 11.69 14.47 0.45
CA LEU A 47 12.50 13.26 0.50
C LEU A 47 13.96 13.59 0.15
N ALA A 48 14.90 13.04 0.91
CA ALA A 48 16.31 13.08 0.60
C ALA A 48 16.96 11.72 0.89
N GLN A 49 17.74 11.21 -0.05
CA GLN A 49 18.60 10.06 0.18
C GLN A 49 19.82 10.51 0.99
N VAL A 50 20.18 9.73 1.99
CA VAL A 50 21.33 10.00 2.85
C VAL A 50 22.12 8.71 3.13
N ASP A 51 23.42 8.84 3.30
CA ASP A 51 24.27 7.78 3.82
C ASP A 51 24.36 7.92 5.35
N GLY A 52 23.57 7.13 6.04
CA GLY A 52 23.54 7.11 7.50
C GLY A 52 24.54 6.15 8.13
N PRO A 53 24.67 6.17 9.46
CA PRO A 53 25.57 5.26 10.19
C PRO A 53 25.26 3.76 10.00
N ARG A 54 24.05 3.44 9.57
CA ARG A 54 23.57 2.08 9.33
C ARG A 54 23.40 1.75 7.85
N GLY A 55 23.98 2.56 6.96
CA GLY A 55 23.85 2.44 5.52
C GLY A 55 22.86 3.46 4.92
N LEU A 56 22.43 3.16 3.71
CA LEU A 56 21.57 4.03 2.93
C LEU A 56 20.19 4.19 3.55
N ALA A 57 19.67 5.41 3.56
CA ALA A 57 18.35 5.72 4.06
C ALA A 57 17.69 6.84 3.26
N VAL A 58 16.39 6.93 3.39
CA VAL A 58 15.59 8.09 2.96
C VAL A 58 15.09 8.80 4.20
N GLN A 59 15.36 10.08 4.30
CA GLN A 59 14.84 10.94 5.35
C GLN A 59 14.07 12.10 4.75
N GLY A 60 13.26 12.75 5.57
CA GLY A 60 12.52 13.91 5.12
C GLY A 60 11.41 14.33 6.05
N TYR A 61 10.48 15.06 5.49
CA TYR A 61 9.32 15.57 6.21
C TYR A 61 8.02 15.13 5.57
N LEU A 62 7.08 14.72 6.41
CA LEU A 62 5.67 14.60 6.07
C LEU A 62 4.96 15.88 6.49
N TYR A 63 4.27 16.54 5.57
CA TYR A 63 3.39 17.68 5.81
C TYR A 63 1.95 17.21 5.90
N ASN A 64 1.29 17.55 6.99
CA ASN A 64 -0.09 17.16 7.30
C ASN A 64 -1.05 18.32 6.97
N SER A 65 -1.80 18.20 5.88
CA SER A 65 -2.83 19.19 5.53
C SER A 65 -4.22 18.81 6.04
N LEU A 66 -4.33 17.75 6.84
CA LEU A 66 -5.59 17.41 7.54
C LEU A 66 -5.91 18.46 8.60
N PRO A 67 -7.20 18.68 8.91
CA PRO A 67 -7.62 19.66 9.92
C PRO A 67 -7.46 19.15 11.37
N TRP A 68 -6.75 18.06 11.60
CA TRP A 68 -6.50 17.46 12.92
C TRP A 68 -5.07 16.95 13.03
N ARG A 69 -4.60 16.82 14.29
CA ARG A 69 -3.34 16.18 14.64
C ARG A 69 -3.44 14.67 14.38
N ILE A 70 -2.34 14.10 13.90
CA ILE A 70 -2.18 12.65 13.70
C ILE A 70 -1.00 12.13 14.49
N SER A 71 -1.07 10.87 14.89
CA SER A 71 -0.01 10.13 15.60
C SER A 71 0.20 8.76 14.98
N ASN A 72 1.23 8.04 15.41
CA ASN A 72 1.53 6.68 14.95
C ASN A 72 1.51 6.58 13.42
N VAL A 73 2.11 7.55 12.73
CA VAL A 73 2.08 7.60 11.28
C VAL A 73 3.10 6.63 10.71
N ARG A 74 2.61 5.60 10.05
CA ARG A 74 3.42 4.62 9.34
C ARG A 74 3.53 4.98 7.87
N LEU A 75 4.76 4.97 7.37
CA LEU A 75 5.09 5.29 5.99
C LEU A 75 5.56 4.05 5.23
N ARG A 76 5.32 4.07 3.95
CA ARG A 76 5.97 3.22 2.97
C ARG A 76 6.79 4.09 2.03
N VAL A 77 8.07 3.75 1.88
CA VAL A 77 8.99 4.38 0.93
C VAL A 77 9.28 3.37 -0.17
N GLU A 78 9.03 3.74 -1.40
CA GLU A 78 9.27 2.93 -2.59
C GLU A 78 10.47 3.48 -3.34
N SER A 79 11.39 2.59 -3.70
CA SER A 79 12.49 2.88 -4.62
C SER A 79 11.99 2.72 -6.05
N VAL A 80 12.17 3.73 -6.87
CA VAL A 80 11.65 3.78 -8.25
C VAL A 80 12.82 3.95 -9.20
N ASP A 81 12.90 3.10 -10.21
CA ASP A 81 13.95 3.16 -11.24
C ASP A 81 13.70 4.24 -12.29
N GLY A 82 14.64 4.38 -13.25
CA GLY A 82 14.53 5.37 -14.32
C GLY A 82 13.36 5.16 -15.28
N SER A 83 12.75 3.97 -15.30
CA SER A 83 11.53 3.66 -16.07
C SER A 83 10.23 3.94 -15.32
N GLY A 84 10.31 4.30 -14.03
CA GLY A 84 9.17 4.54 -13.16
C GLY A 84 8.64 3.28 -12.47
N GLU A 85 9.39 2.15 -12.54
CA GLU A 85 9.02 0.90 -11.89
C GLU A 85 9.53 0.84 -10.46
N VAL A 86 8.70 0.29 -9.55
CA VAL A 86 9.07 0.08 -8.16
C VAL A 86 9.98 -1.14 -8.05
N THR A 87 11.22 -0.93 -7.60
CA THR A 87 12.23 -1.98 -7.47
C THR A 87 12.35 -2.52 -6.06
N ALA A 88 12.02 -1.72 -5.05
CA ALA A 88 12.04 -2.10 -3.65
C ALA A 88 11.10 -1.24 -2.83
N SER A 89 10.76 -1.68 -1.63
CA SER A 89 9.99 -0.88 -0.67
C SER A 89 10.47 -1.13 0.76
N ALA A 90 10.39 -0.09 1.59
CA ALA A 90 10.69 -0.14 3.01
C ALA A 90 9.60 0.60 3.77
N SER A 91 9.39 0.21 5.04
CA SER A 91 8.43 0.90 5.92
C SER A 91 9.17 1.58 7.07
N GLY A 92 8.60 2.66 7.56
CA GLY A 92 9.11 3.37 8.71
C GLY A 92 8.03 4.20 9.38
N TRP A 93 8.43 4.98 10.36
CA TRP A 93 7.54 5.79 11.18
C TRP A 93 7.93 7.25 11.13
N VAL A 94 6.95 8.13 11.17
CA VAL A 94 7.18 9.55 11.46
C VAL A 94 7.45 9.68 12.96
N VAL A 95 8.43 10.50 13.33
CA VAL A 95 8.80 10.72 14.72
C VAL A 95 7.80 11.66 15.38
N GLY A 96 7.12 11.16 16.41
CA GLY A 96 6.14 11.91 17.17
C GLY A 96 4.84 12.18 16.45
N ASP A 97 4.06 13.08 17.02
CA ASP A 97 2.79 13.53 16.44
C ASP A 97 3.02 14.59 15.39
N VAL A 98 2.11 14.69 14.43
CA VAL A 98 2.11 15.73 13.41
C VAL A 98 0.85 16.59 13.55
N ASP A 99 1.04 17.85 13.91
CA ASP A 99 -0.07 18.79 14.09
C ASP A 99 -0.83 19.05 12.78
N ALA A 100 -2.07 19.49 12.89
CA ALA A 100 -2.82 20.01 11.75
C ALA A 100 -2.05 21.16 11.08
N GLY A 101 -1.78 21.05 9.78
CA GLY A 101 -0.95 22.02 9.05
C GLY A 101 0.54 22.00 9.40
N GLY A 102 0.98 21.05 10.24
CA GLY A 102 2.36 20.87 10.66
C GLY A 102 3.13 19.86 9.82
N ARG A 103 4.34 19.56 10.27
CA ARG A 103 5.22 18.57 9.64
C ARG A 103 5.86 17.67 10.67
N GLY A 104 6.12 16.42 10.27
CA GLY A 104 6.85 15.43 11.06
C GLY A 104 8.07 14.91 10.31
N TRP A 105 9.17 14.68 11.00
CA TRP A 105 10.38 14.12 10.43
C TRP A 105 10.35 12.60 10.43
N PHE A 106 10.95 11.98 9.43
CA PHE A 106 11.11 10.54 9.37
C PHE A 106 12.48 10.14 8.79
N TYR A 107 12.87 8.91 9.10
CA TYR A 107 14.08 8.27 8.61
C TYR A 107 13.78 6.80 8.34
N VAL A 108 13.95 6.36 7.09
CA VAL A 108 13.64 5.00 6.65
C VAL A 108 14.86 4.40 5.99
N PRO A 109 15.50 3.38 6.59
CA PRO A 109 16.56 2.62 5.93
C PRO A 109 16.05 1.96 4.65
N VAL A 110 16.84 2.04 3.58
CA VAL A 110 16.53 1.43 2.29
C VAL A 110 17.69 0.53 1.86
N SER A 111 17.39 -0.49 1.06
CA SER A 111 18.37 -1.53 0.71
C SER A 111 19.32 -1.12 -0.42
N SER A 112 18.93 -0.22 -1.28
CA SER A 112 19.69 0.17 -2.47
C SER A 112 19.34 1.58 -2.93
N PRO A 113 20.28 2.28 -3.59
CA PRO A 113 19.97 3.58 -4.20
C PRO A 113 18.93 3.42 -5.32
N ALA A 114 18.16 4.49 -5.56
CA ALA A 114 17.16 4.52 -6.61
C ALA A 114 17.28 5.82 -7.41
N ALA A 115 16.71 5.84 -8.63
CA ALA A 115 16.64 7.07 -9.43
C ALA A 115 15.74 8.10 -8.73
N THR A 116 14.68 7.65 -8.10
CA THR A 116 13.79 8.48 -7.27
C THR A 116 13.12 7.65 -6.18
N TYR A 117 12.52 8.32 -5.20
CA TYR A 117 11.75 7.69 -4.13
C TYR A 117 10.34 8.25 -4.08
N ARG A 118 9.40 7.41 -3.67
CA ARG A 118 8.01 7.76 -3.43
C ARG A 118 7.64 7.37 -2.02
N ALA A 119 7.02 8.27 -1.27
CA ALA A 119 6.50 7.97 0.05
C ALA A 119 4.97 8.03 0.06
N THR A 120 4.35 7.14 0.83
CA THR A 120 2.92 7.11 1.07
C THR A 120 2.65 6.82 2.54
N VAL A 121 1.54 7.34 3.07
CA VAL A 121 1.07 7.02 4.41
C VAL A 121 0.32 5.69 4.35
N GLN A 122 0.76 4.70 5.14
CA GLN A 122 0.08 3.40 5.23
C GLN A 122 -1.04 3.43 6.26
N SER A 123 -0.77 4.07 7.41
CA SER A 123 -1.72 4.19 8.50
C SER A 123 -1.35 5.36 9.41
N PHE A 124 -2.32 5.86 10.13
CA PHE A 124 -2.15 6.84 11.20
C PHE A 124 -3.34 6.79 12.15
N ASP A 125 -3.16 7.35 13.35
CA ASP A 125 -4.21 7.55 14.32
C ASP A 125 -4.59 9.03 14.36
N LYS A 126 -5.89 9.32 14.38
CA LYS A 126 -6.41 10.65 14.60
C LYS A 126 -6.38 10.98 16.08
N VAL A 127 -5.67 12.04 16.44
CA VAL A 127 -5.63 12.51 17.83
C VAL A 127 -6.85 13.39 18.10
N ALA A 128 -7.68 12.99 19.06
CA ALA A 128 -8.80 13.80 19.47
C ALA A 128 -8.29 15.09 20.15
N PRO A 129 -8.91 16.26 19.90
CA PRO A 129 -8.57 17.46 20.60
C PRO A 129 -8.77 17.26 22.11
N GLU A 130 -7.81 17.70 22.92
CA GLU A 130 -7.96 17.72 24.36
C GLU A 130 -9.19 18.55 24.72
N ARG A 131 -10.12 17.95 25.46
CA ARG A 131 -11.25 18.69 25.98
C ARG A 131 -10.71 19.69 27.01
N PRO A 132 -11.05 21.00 26.90
CA PRO A 132 -10.68 21.93 27.94
C PRO A 132 -11.16 21.37 29.29
N ARG A 133 -10.24 21.22 30.22
CA ARG A 133 -10.57 20.88 31.59
C ARG A 133 -11.31 22.10 32.16
N PHE A 134 -12.64 22.07 32.18
CA PHE A 134 -13.37 23.05 32.97
C PHE A 134 -13.04 22.75 34.44
N GLU A 135 -12.18 23.56 35.02
CA GLU A 135 -12.07 23.63 36.47
C GLU A 135 -13.41 24.17 36.96
N ALA A 136 -14.19 23.33 37.61
CA ALA A 136 -15.38 23.78 38.33
C ALA A 136 -14.96 24.73 39.45
N PRO A 137 -15.68 25.84 39.65
CA PRO A 137 -15.40 26.81 40.71
C PRO A 137 -15.52 26.22 42.11
#